data_79f092a4c8647441be30d0ebf7d4150f
#
_entry.id   79f092a4c8647441be30d0ebf7d4150f
#
_cell.length_a   1.000
_cell.length_b   1.000
_cell.length_c   1.000
_cell.angle_alpha   90.00
_cell.angle_beta   90.00
_cell.angle_gamma   90.00
#
_symmetry.space_group_name_H-M   'P 1'
#
loop_
_entity.id
_entity.type
_entity.pdbx_description
1 polymer ?
#
loop_
_entity_poly.entity_id
_entity_poly.type
_entity_poly.pdbx_seq_one_letter_code
_entity_poly.pdbx_strand_id
1 'polypeptide(L)'
;MSTLIICLPPLVPGALPGAAAAYDYAVTSDGRTATVHASAPLALLPAVARGGETVAVVPVAMLSWHRVEIPKGVGMNSPRVRLILESLLEDRLLDEADQLHLALAPGAAAGAATWVAACDKRWLRAHLQALEAAGRPVGRIVPEFSPVSGPLQLHVLGDEDTPQMVATGGAVVGVQHLPFSAAAIGLLPLPSVSSVPGAVMEDNDADAGADMLVFAEPIHAAQAEHLLQRKVGLLTRTQRWLDASRSPWDLAQLELLSSGRTRTVKRLSGAGRDLWQSSAWKPARWGVLLLLLANLVGLNVWAWKEQSALTRQRTAIVSTLTQTFPQVKVVVDAPVQMERQVAALRQATGVSSGRDLEAMLAALATALPPDRSADGIEFAAGEARFKGLKLQGADSASLIAQLKALGYSARVEADVLLLRAVGSPSP
;
A
#
# COMPACT_ATOMS: atom_id res chain seq x y z
N MET A 1 20.09 17.12 0.92
CA MET A 1 18.73 17.68 1.14
C MET A 1 18.79 18.49 2.42
N SER A 2 18.25 19.72 2.45
CA SER A 2 18.27 20.51 3.69
C SER A 2 17.19 20.02 4.65
N THR A 3 17.55 19.82 5.91
CA THR A 3 16.61 19.44 6.96
C THR A 3 16.53 20.57 7.98
N LEU A 4 15.31 20.98 8.29
CA LEU A 4 15.01 21.90 9.37
C LEU A 4 14.59 21.08 10.58
N ILE A 5 15.36 21.16 11.66
CA ILE A 5 15.09 20.49 12.92
C ILE A 5 14.53 21.54 13.88
N ILE A 6 13.38 21.30 14.46
CA ILE A 6 12.70 22.21 15.38
C ILE A 6 12.48 21.49 16.71
N CYS A 7 13.04 22.00 17.78
CA CYS A 7 12.75 21.51 19.12
C CYS A 7 11.43 22.11 19.60
N LEU A 8 10.50 21.25 20.00
CA LEU A 8 9.22 21.73 20.55
C LEU A 8 9.46 22.25 21.98
N PRO A 9 8.97 23.46 22.33
CA PRO A 9 9.09 23.95 23.70
C PRO A 9 8.28 23.07 24.65
N PRO A 10 8.78 22.83 25.87
CA PRO A 10 8.06 22.04 26.85
C PRO A 10 6.75 22.70 27.26
N LEU A 11 5.84 21.90 27.83
CA LEU A 11 4.56 22.38 28.33
C LEU A 11 4.81 23.34 29.52
N VAL A 12 4.38 24.59 29.34
CA VAL A 12 4.35 25.56 30.43
C VAL A 12 2.89 25.64 30.90
N PRO A 13 2.59 25.43 32.18
CA PRO A 13 1.23 25.53 32.69
C PRO A 13 0.55 26.86 32.30
N GLY A 14 -0.60 26.81 31.68
CA GLY A 14 -1.35 27.99 31.27
C GLY A 14 -0.91 28.63 29.93
N ALA A 15 0.18 28.17 29.30
CA ALA A 15 0.63 28.66 28.01
C ALA A 15 0.26 27.67 26.89
N LEU A 16 -0.52 28.13 25.93
CA LEU A 16 -0.72 27.42 24.67
C LEU A 16 0.31 27.88 23.64
N PRO A 17 0.69 27.03 22.66
CA PRO A 17 1.54 27.46 21.56
C PRO A 17 0.88 28.65 20.84
N GLY A 18 1.54 29.79 20.87
CA GLY A 18 1.09 31.01 20.22
C GLY A 18 2.11 31.52 19.22
N ALA A 19 1.74 32.53 18.44
CA ALA A 19 2.63 33.15 17.46
C ALA A 19 3.91 33.75 18.09
N ALA A 20 3.89 34.05 19.39
CA ALA A 20 5.01 34.60 20.16
C ALA A 20 5.91 33.52 20.78
N ALA A 21 5.53 32.25 20.77
CA ALA A 21 6.37 31.18 21.31
C ALA A 21 7.65 31.05 20.47
N ALA A 22 8.80 31.11 21.16
CA ALA A 22 10.09 30.88 20.53
C ALA A 22 10.34 29.38 20.37
N TYR A 23 10.82 28.99 19.21
CA TYR A 23 11.23 27.64 18.89
C TYR A 23 12.72 27.62 18.61
N ASP A 24 13.42 26.75 19.31
CA ASP A 24 14.81 26.48 19.00
C ASP A 24 14.87 25.62 17.75
N TYR A 25 15.75 25.96 16.83
CA TYR A 25 15.88 25.22 15.58
C TYR A 25 17.33 25.09 15.13
N ALA A 26 17.58 24.08 14.32
CA ALA A 26 18.82 23.90 13.58
C ALA A 26 18.52 23.56 12.11
N VAL A 27 19.38 24.05 11.21
CA VAL A 27 19.34 23.70 9.80
C VAL A 27 20.57 22.88 9.46
N THR A 28 20.37 21.79 8.75
CA THR A 28 21.47 20.92 8.31
C THR A 28 21.27 20.53 6.85
N SER A 29 22.37 20.31 6.13
CA SER A 29 22.38 19.81 4.76
C SER A 29 22.83 18.35 4.66
N ASP A 30 23.60 17.88 5.65
CA ASP A 30 24.23 16.56 5.70
C ASP A 30 23.70 15.68 6.84
N GLY A 31 22.86 16.24 7.73
CA GLY A 31 22.36 15.59 8.93
C GLY A 31 23.42 15.38 10.04
N ARG A 32 24.65 15.89 9.88
CA ARG A 32 25.75 15.72 10.83
C ARG A 32 26.21 17.02 11.45
N THR A 33 26.17 18.09 10.68
CA THR A 33 26.59 19.42 11.09
C THR A 33 25.44 20.41 10.91
N ALA A 34 25.26 21.29 11.89
CA ALA A 34 24.30 22.38 11.76
C ALA A 34 24.96 23.55 11.03
N THR A 35 24.33 24.01 9.97
CA THR A 35 24.76 25.23 9.25
C THR A 35 24.27 26.49 9.95
N VAL A 36 23.10 26.41 10.59
CA VAL A 36 22.49 27.49 11.37
C VAL A 36 21.81 26.88 12.57
N HIS A 37 21.94 27.54 13.74
CA HIS A 37 21.11 27.24 14.91
C HIS A 37 20.75 28.58 15.60
N ALA A 38 19.48 28.68 15.98
CA ALA A 38 18.95 29.87 16.65
C ALA A 38 17.61 29.56 17.31
N SER A 39 17.10 30.54 18.05
CA SER A 39 15.76 30.56 18.59
C SER A 39 14.96 31.63 17.89
N ALA A 40 13.74 31.33 17.45
CA ALA A 40 12.90 32.29 16.76
C ALA A 40 11.39 31.99 16.97
N PRO A 41 10.54 33.03 16.95
CA PRO A 41 9.12 32.81 16.90
C PRO A 41 8.69 32.14 15.57
N LEU A 42 7.54 31.47 15.56
CA LEU A 42 7.03 30.69 14.44
C LEU A 42 7.12 31.40 13.07
N ALA A 43 6.79 32.69 13.06
CA ALA A 43 6.77 33.49 11.82
C ALA A 43 8.16 33.69 11.21
N LEU A 44 9.22 33.64 12.02
CA LEU A 44 10.60 33.88 11.63
C LEU A 44 11.40 32.59 11.41
N LEU A 45 10.80 31.42 11.60
CA LEU A 45 11.47 30.16 11.30
C LEU A 45 11.86 30.07 9.82
N PRO A 46 13.05 29.59 9.49
CA PRO A 46 13.50 29.50 8.10
C PRO A 46 12.59 28.57 7.27
N ALA A 47 12.40 28.96 6.01
CA ALA A 47 11.72 28.10 5.07
C ALA A 47 12.60 26.93 4.67
N VAL A 48 12.04 25.74 4.64
CA VAL A 48 12.75 24.55 4.12
C VAL A 48 12.89 24.67 2.61
N ALA A 49 14.09 24.42 2.09
CA ALA A 49 14.32 24.40 0.66
C ALA A 49 13.44 23.33 -0.01
N ARG A 50 13.19 23.50 -1.31
CA ARG A 50 12.39 22.53 -2.09
C ARG A 50 12.97 21.11 -1.96
N GLY A 51 12.11 20.17 -1.56
CA GLY A 51 12.52 18.79 -1.31
C GLY A 51 13.19 18.53 0.04
N GLY A 52 13.31 19.56 0.90
CA GLY A 52 13.81 19.41 2.28
C GLY A 52 12.75 18.89 3.24
N GLU A 53 13.20 18.49 4.41
CA GLU A 53 12.37 17.92 5.47
C GLU A 53 12.34 18.81 6.71
N THR A 54 11.17 18.89 7.37
CA THR A 54 11.05 19.46 8.72
C THR A 54 10.87 18.33 9.71
N VAL A 55 11.76 18.26 10.71
CA VAL A 55 11.73 17.28 11.79
C VAL A 55 11.43 18.01 13.09
N ALA A 56 10.39 17.59 13.81
CA ALA A 56 10.09 18.08 15.15
C ALA A 56 10.74 17.16 16.18
N VAL A 57 11.52 17.72 17.09
CA VAL A 57 12.12 17.01 18.22
C VAL A 57 11.26 17.24 19.45
N VAL A 58 10.80 16.16 20.07
CA VAL A 58 10.06 16.19 21.33
C VAL A 58 11.06 16.10 22.49
N PRO A 59 11.10 17.11 23.37
CA PRO A 59 12.05 17.12 24.47
C PRO A 59 11.77 15.98 25.46
N VAL A 60 12.82 15.53 26.13
CA VAL A 60 12.76 14.40 27.09
C VAL A 60 11.71 14.59 28.16
N ALA A 61 11.56 15.81 28.66
CA ALA A 61 10.59 16.15 29.72
C ALA A 61 9.13 15.93 29.33
N MET A 62 8.84 15.82 28.04
CA MET A 62 7.48 15.66 27.48
C MET A 62 7.16 14.22 27.13
N LEU A 63 8.05 13.27 27.40
CA LEU A 63 7.91 11.86 27.05
C LEU A 63 8.00 10.96 28.28
N SER A 64 7.08 10.02 28.38
CA SER A 64 7.23 8.86 29.28
C SER A 64 7.41 7.58 28.46
N TRP A 65 8.11 6.62 29.03
CA TRP A 65 8.52 5.40 28.36
C TRP A 65 8.02 4.18 29.10
N HIS A 66 7.29 3.33 28.39
CA HIS A 66 6.65 2.14 28.95
C HIS A 66 7.04 0.91 28.14
N ARG A 67 7.36 -0.18 28.80
CA ARG A 67 7.64 -1.45 28.15
C ARG A 67 6.40 -2.35 28.24
N VAL A 68 5.86 -2.78 27.09
CA VAL A 68 4.67 -3.60 26.99
C VAL A 68 4.92 -4.79 26.09
N GLU A 69 4.12 -5.85 26.27
CA GLU A 69 4.06 -6.99 25.36
C GLU A 69 2.70 -6.99 24.67
N ILE A 70 2.69 -6.79 23.36
CA ILE A 70 1.46 -6.79 22.56
C ILE A 70 1.08 -8.23 22.30
N PRO A 71 -0.20 -8.66 22.56
CA PRO A 71 -0.66 -10.01 22.34
C PRO A 71 -0.43 -10.49 20.90
N LYS A 72 -0.12 -11.78 20.75
CA LYS A 72 0.03 -12.41 19.42
C LYS A 72 -1.27 -12.34 18.63
N GLY A 73 -1.14 -12.18 17.30
CA GLY A 73 -2.30 -12.08 16.40
C GLY A 73 -2.86 -10.68 16.20
N VAL A 74 -2.30 -9.67 16.86
CA VAL A 74 -2.68 -8.27 16.64
C VAL A 74 -1.88 -7.70 15.47
N GLY A 75 -2.56 -7.23 14.43
CA GLY A 75 -1.92 -6.54 13.32
C GLY A 75 -1.43 -5.16 13.75
N MET A 76 -0.11 -4.91 13.68
CA MET A 76 0.52 -3.66 14.16
C MET A 76 0.00 -2.38 13.48
N ASN A 77 -0.55 -2.49 12.29
CA ASN A 77 -1.18 -1.37 11.57
C ASN A 77 -2.71 -1.28 11.78
N SER A 78 -3.26 -2.11 12.65
CA SER A 78 -4.69 -2.13 12.94
C SER A 78 -5.08 -1.00 13.89
N PRO A 79 -6.25 -0.34 13.70
CA PRO A 79 -6.79 0.61 14.67
C PRO A 79 -6.95 0.04 16.09
N ARG A 80 -7.06 -1.28 16.21
CA ARG A 80 -7.20 -2.00 17.50
C ARG A 80 -5.93 -1.93 18.35
N VAL A 81 -4.75 -1.70 17.74
CA VAL A 81 -3.48 -1.57 18.48
C VAL A 81 -3.57 -0.47 19.52
N ARG A 82 -4.20 0.67 19.18
CA ARG A 82 -4.36 1.77 20.13
C ARG A 82 -5.17 1.33 21.37
N LEU A 83 -6.32 0.71 21.19
CA LEU A 83 -7.16 0.24 22.30
C LEU A 83 -6.44 -0.77 23.19
N ILE A 84 -5.65 -1.65 22.58
CA ILE A 84 -4.83 -2.62 23.31
C ILE A 84 -3.74 -1.91 24.13
N LEU A 85 -3.08 -0.92 23.56
CA LEU A 85 -2.07 -0.12 24.26
C LEU A 85 -2.70 0.65 25.43
N GLU A 86 -3.84 1.27 25.22
CA GLU A 86 -4.60 1.95 26.29
C GLU A 86 -4.88 1.01 27.44
N SER A 87 -5.41 -0.19 27.17
CA SER A 87 -5.67 -1.20 28.21
C SER A 87 -4.41 -1.73 28.90
N LEU A 88 -3.28 -1.91 28.16
CA LEU A 88 -2.01 -2.40 28.73
C LEU A 88 -1.31 -1.36 29.59
N LEU A 89 -1.61 -0.09 29.38
CA LEU A 89 -0.96 1.04 30.06
C LEU A 89 -1.84 1.70 31.11
N GLU A 90 -3.12 1.35 31.22
CA GLU A 90 -4.10 1.96 32.12
C GLU A 90 -3.59 2.12 33.56
N ASP A 91 -2.98 1.07 34.12
CA ASP A 91 -2.41 1.08 35.49
C ASP A 91 -1.02 1.76 35.60
N ARG A 92 -0.46 2.22 34.49
CA ARG A 92 0.91 2.76 34.42
C ARG A 92 1.00 4.23 34.03
N LEU A 93 -0.11 4.76 33.55
CA LEU A 93 -0.22 6.17 33.14
C LEU A 93 -0.83 6.97 34.28
N LEU A 94 -0.33 8.21 34.44
CA LEU A 94 -0.90 9.16 35.40
C LEU A 94 -2.11 9.91 34.84
N ASP A 95 -2.11 10.10 33.53
CA ASP A 95 -3.17 10.75 32.80
C ASP A 95 -4.04 9.71 32.08
N GLU A 96 -5.26 10.08 31.73
CA GLU A 96 -6.15 9.23 30.95
C GLU A 96 -5.54 8.91 29.58
N ALA A 97 -5.54 7.64 29.20
CA ALA A 97 -4.87 7.15 28.00
C ALA A 97 -5.39 7.78 26.70
N ASP A 98 -6.65 8.25 26.68
CA ASP A 98 -7.26 8.95 25.55
C ASP A 98 -6.71 10.37 25.33
N GLN A 99 -6.17 10.98 26.41
CA GLN A 99 -5.51 12.30 26.39
C GLN A 99 -4.05 12.21 25.93
N LEU A 100 -3.49 11.02 25.92
CA LEU A 100 -2.10 10.78 25.53
C LEU A 100 -2.00 10.35 24.06
N HIS A 101 -0.93 10.80 23.45
CA HIS A 101 -0.46 10.27 22.18
C HIS A 101 0.53 9.14 22.46
N LEU A 102 0.27 7.98 21.89
CA LEU A 102 1.09 6.78 22.03
C LEU A 102 1.84 6.49 20.72
N ALA A 103 3.09 6.08 20.82
CA ALA A 103 3.90 5.66 19.68
C ALA A 103 4.76 4.44 20.03
N LEU A 104 4.82 3.48 19.12
CA LEU A 104 5.57 2.23 19.28
C LEU A 104 7.01 2.36 18.81
N ALA A 105 7.89 1.58 19.40
CA ALA A 105 9.26 1.45 18.94
C ALA A 105 9.33 1.00 17.46
N PRO A 106 10.36 1.43 16.73
CA PRO A 106 10.62 0.91 15.39
C PRO A 106 10.79 -0.61 15.42
N GLY A 107 10.13 -1.30 14.48
CA GLY A 107 10.20 -2.76 14.41
C GLY A 107 9.39 -3.51 15.48
N ALA A 108 8.48 -2.83 16.19
CA ALA A 108 7.58 -3.47 17.15
C ALA A 108 6.81 -4.63 16.50
N ALA A 109 6.74 -5.76 17.20
CA ALA A 109 6.08 -6.97 16.75
C ALA A 109 5.16 -7.54 17.81
N ALA A 110 4.05 -8.14 17.40
CA ALA A 110 3.14 -8.83 18.29
C ALA A 110 3.81 -10.07 18.92
N GLY A 111 3.63 -10.26 20.22
CA GLY A 111 4.24 -11.34 21.00
C GLY A 111 5.68 -11.06 21.44
N ALA A 112 6.16 -9.84 21.25
CA ALA A 112 7.47 -9.41 21.72
C ALA A 112 7.34 -8.17 22.62
N ALA A 113 8.21 -8.06 23.62
CA ALA A 113 8.28 -6.88 24.45
C ALA A 113 8.78 -5.69 23.63
N THR A 114 8.04 -4.60 23.63
CA THR A 114 8.36 -3.38 22.89
C THR A 114 8.23 -2.14 23.76
N TRP A 115 8.90 -1.06 23.34
CA TRP A 115 8.76 0.23 23.98
C TRP A 115 7.62 1.04 23.39
N VAL A 116 6.93 1.76 24.24
CA VAL A 116 5.89 2.74 23.92
C VAL A 116 6.29 4.08 24.48
N ALA A 117 6.34 5.09 23.65
CA ALA A 117 6.44 6.48 24.04
C ALA A 117 5.04 7.04 24.26
N ALA A 118 4.84 7.79 25.34
CA ALA A 118 3.60 8.50 25.59
C ALA A 118 3.89 9.98 25.85
N CYS A 119 3.05 10.88 25.29
CA CYS A 119 3.12 12.32 25.54
C CYS A 119 1.73 12.94 25.49
N ASP A 120 1.58 14.15 26.02
CA ASP A 120 0.33 14.90 25.96
C ASP A 120 -0.10 15.15 24.50
N LYS A 121 -1.27 14.66 24.15
CA LYS A 121 -1.83 14.71 22.79
C LYS A 121 -2.24 16.13 22.37
N ARG A 122 -2.74 16.94 23.32
CA ARG A 122 -3.20 18.30 23.06
C ARG A 122 -2.00 19.21 22.80
N TRP A 123 -0.98 19.10 23.66
CA TRP A 123 0.26 19.82 23.50
C TRP A 123 0.92 19.51 22.15
N LEU A 124 1.12 18.24 21.83
CA LEU A 124 1.76 17.84 20.57
C LEU A 124 0.96 18.35 19.35
N ARG A 125 -0.36 18.14 19.34
CA ARG A 125 -1.23 18.60 18.24
C ARG A 125 -1.21 20.12 18.10
N ALA A 126 -1.24 20.87 19.18
CA ALA A 126 -1.20 22.33 19.15
C ALA A 126 0.08 22.85 18.49
N HIS A 127 1.26 22.28 18.83
CA HIS A 127 2.51 22.63 18.18
C HIS A 127 2.54 22.26 16.70
N LEU A 128 2.07 21.07 16.34
CA LEU A 128 2.02 20.64 14.95
C LEU A 128 1.10 21.52 14.09
N GLN A 129 -0.07 21.90 14.62
CA GLN A 129 -0.99 22.80 13.97
C GLN A 129 -0.40 24.22 13.82
N ALA A 130 0.25 24.75 14.85
CA ALA A 130 0.89 26.03 14.80
C ALA A 130 2.02 26.08 13.74
N LEU A 131 2.85 25.03 13.67
CA LEU A 131 3.90 24.89 12.65
C LEU A 131 3.31 24.75 11.25
N GLU A 132 2.23 24.00 11.08
CA GLU A 132 1.55 23.86 9.79
C GLU A 132 0.93 25.20 9.34
N ALA A 133 0.28 25.94 10.25
CA ALA A 133 -0.27 27.28 9.98
C ALA A 133 0.80 28.29 9.58
N ALA A 134 2.01 28.17 10.18
CA ALA A 134 3.17 29.00 9.82
C ALA A 134 3.85 28.56 8.50
N GLY A 135 3.31 27.57 7.79
CA GLY A 135 3.87 27.06 6.54
C GLY A 135 5.12 26.17 6.74
N ARG A 136 5.26 25.58 7.91
CA ARG A 136 6.35 24.66 8.29
C ARG A 136 5.80 23.27 8.63
N PRO A 137 5.19 22.55 7.67
CA PRO A 137 4.60 21.24 7.93
C PRO A 137 5.68 20.25 8.38
N VAL A 138 5.46 19.64 9.52
CA VAL A 138 6.39 18.64 10.10
C VAL A 138 6.26 17.33 9.34
N GLY A 139 7.38 16.79 8.89
CA GLY A 139 7.45 15.52 8.17
C GLY A 139 7.64 14.31 9.08
N ARG A 140 8.46 14.47 10.11
CA ARG A 140 8.76 13.45 11.13
C ARG A 140 8.75 14.07 12.51
N ILE A 141 8.36 13.27 13.50
CA ILE A 141 8.37 13.65 14.90
C ILE A 141 9.28 12.65 15.62
N VAL A 142 10.35 13.13 16.20
CA VAL A 142 11.35 12.26 16.84
C VAL A 142 11.51 12.61 18.31
N PRO A 143 11.77 11.62 19.18
CA PRO A 143 12.13 11.90 20.57
C PRO A 143 13.55 12.43 20.64
N GLU A 144 13.83 13.35 21.57
CA GLU A 144 15.19 13.82 21.84
C GLU A 144 16.08 12.69 22.37
N PHE A 145 15.52 11.85 23.24
CA PHE A 145 16.13 10.63 23.74
C PHE A 145 15.15 9.46 23.59
N SER A 146 15.70 8.28 23.39
CA SER A 146 14.93 7.05 23.31
C SER A 146 15.61 5.91 24.08
N PRO A 147 14.88 4.88 24.50
CA PRO A 147 15.48 3.70 25.09
C PRO A 147 16.50 3.08 24.14
N VAL A 148 17.72 2.87 24.64
CA VAL A 148 18.80 2.23 23.90
C VAL A 148 19.22 0.93 24.60
N SER A 149 19.72 -0.02 23.82
CA SER A 149 20.40 -1.21 24.36
C SER A 149 21.90 -0.97 24.32
N GLY A 150 22.61 -1.36 25.35
CA GLY A 150 24.06 -1.17 25.42
C GLY A 150 24.52 -0.52 26.74
N PRO A 151 25.69 0.12 26.77
CA PRO A 151 26.22 0.73 28.00
C PRO A 151 25.30 1.83 28.52
N LEU A 152 25.40 2.10 29.82
CA LEU A 152 24.72 3.22 30.44
C LEU A 152 25.23 4.54 29.83
N GLN A 153 24.33 5.37 29.38
CA GLN A 153 24.62 6.71 28.87
C GLN A 153 23.98 7.75 29.78
N LEU A 154 24.78 8.63 30.30
CA LEU A 154 24.35 9.78 31.09
C LEU A 154 24.56 11.06 30.28
N HIS A 155 23.54 11.87 30.19
CA HIS A 155 23.61 13.18 29.54
C HIS A 155 23.24 14.25 30.55
N VAL A 156 24.14 15.18 30.81
CA VAL A 156 23.88 16.35 31.66
C VAL A 156 23.59 17.55 30.78
N LEU A 157 22.43 18.12 30.96
CA LEU A 157 21.86 19.16 30.09
C LEU A 157 21.02 20.16 30.89
N GLY A 158 20.50 21.17 30.25
CA GLY A 158 19.63 22.17 30.87
C GLY A 158 20.27 23.56 30.94
N ASP A 159 19.60 24.48 31.62
CA ASP A 159 20.10 25.83 31.83
C ASP A 159 21.06 25.89 33.02
N GLU A 160 21.83 26.97 33.15
CA GLU A 160 22.86 27.12 34.16
C GLU A 160 22.34 26.88 35.60
N ASP A 161 21.11 27.38 35.87
CA ASP A 161 20.50 27.30 37.20
C ASP A 161 19.75 25.98 37.45
N THR A 162 19.41 25.24 36.42
CA THR A 162 18.57 24.02 36.48
C THR A 162 19.17 22.86 35.70
N PRO A 163 20.36 22.37 36.12
CA PRO A 163 20.98 21.24 35.47
C PRO A 163 20.11 19.98 35.62
N GLN A 164 19.98 19.25 34.58
CA GLN A 164 19.18 18.02 34.48
C GLN A 164 20.04 16.87 33.95
N MET A 165 19.65 15.67 34.28
CA MET A 165 20.33 14.45 33.87
C MET A 165 19.36 13.52 33.17
N VAL A 166 19.78 13.01 32.04
CA VAL A 166 19.07 11.97 31.31
C VAL A 166 19.92 10.71 31.30
N ALA A 167 19.33 9.60 31.76
CA ALA A 167 19.98 8.30 31.76
C ALA A 167 19.26 7.34 30.81
N THR A 168 20.03 6.65 29.97
CA THR A 168 19.54 5.61 29.02
C THR A 168 20.51 4.44 28.96
N GLY A 169 20.04 3.25 28.62
CA GLY A 169 20.89 2.06 28.50
C GLY A 169 21.28 1.42 29.83
N GLY A 170 22.18 0.43 29.78
CA GLY A 170 22.55 -0.35 30.97
C GLY A 170 21.35 -1.02 31.62
N ALA A 171 21.24 -0.93 32.93
CA ALA A 171 20.11 -1.42 33.70
C ALA A 171 18.96 -0.40 33.85
N VAL A 172 19.09 0.80 33.23
CA VAL A 172 18.04 1.83 33.25
C VAL A 172 16.81 1.36 32.42
N VAL A 173 15.66 1.46 33.05
CA VAL A 173 14.40 1.12 32.37
C VAL A 173 13.92 2.33 31.58
N GLY A 174 14.02 2.24 30.25
CA GLY A 174 13.58 3.30 29.35
C GLY A 174 14.53 4.48 29.26
N VAL A 175 14.01 5.67 29.46
CA VAL A 175 14.72 6.93 29.58
C VAL A 175 14.33 7.55 30.92
N GLN A 176 15.28 7.80 31.78
CA GLN A 176 15.05 8.48 33.06
C GLN A 176 15.52 9.92 32.95
N HIS A 177 14.69 10.84 33.35
CA HIS A 177 14.95 12.27 33.38
C HIS A 177 14.83 12.77 34.81
N LEU A 178 15.95 13.28 35.37
CA LEU A 178 16.09 13.63 36.78
C LEU A 178 16.83 14.97 36.92
N PRO A 179 16.63 15.73 38.02
CA PRO A 179 17.52 16.84 38.34
C PRO A 179 18.96 16.34 38.51
N PHE A 180 19.93 17.08 38.00
CA PHE A 180 21.33 16.69 38.15
C PHE A 180 21.83 17.03 39.56
N SER A 181 21.89 16.05 40.41
CA SER A 181 22.33 16.14 41.80
C SER A 181 22.96 14.85 42.28
N ALA A 182 23.80 14.92 43.32
CA ALA A 182 24.42 13.75 43.95
C ALA A 182 23.35 12.73 44.42
N ALA A 183 22.22 13.22 44.95
CA ALA A 183 21.12 12.36 45.39
C ALA A 183 20.48 11.62 44.23
N ALA A 184 20.21 12.30 43.08
CA ALA A 184 19.63 11.68 41.90
C ALA A 184 20.58 10.67 41.23
N ILE A 185 21.90 10.96 41.24
CA ILE A 185 22.90 10.01 40.75
C ILE A 185 22.85 8.71 41.56
N GLY A 186 22.68 8.79 42.88
CA GLY A 186 22.57 7.63 43.77
C GLY A 186 21.31 6.77 43.53
N LEU A 187 20.30 7.28 42.79
CA LEU A 187 19.10 6.52 42.40
C LEU A 187 19.30 5.70 41.13
N LEU A 188 20.36 5.98 40.37
CA LEU A 188 20.62 5.25 39.13
C LEU A 188 21.28 3.89 39.43
N PRO A 189 20.96 2.85 38.65
CA PRO A 189 21.64 1.57 38.70
C PRO A 189 23.02 1.70 38.05
N LEU A 190 23.94 2.39 38.74
CA LEU A 190 25.31 2.55 38.28
C LEU A 190 26.03 1.19 38.31
N PRO A 191 26.84 0.86 37.32
CA PRO A 191 27.70 -0.31 37.39
C PRO A 191 28.62 -0.16 38.62
N SER A 192 28.53 -1.11 39.53
CA SER A 192 29.37 -1.12 40.73
C SER A 192 30.81 -1.23 40.28
N VAL A 193 31.60 -0.18 40.54
CA VAL A 193 33.05 -0.33 40.53
C VAL A 193 33.36 -1.26 41.70
N SER A 194 33.66 -2.51 41.44
CA SER A 194 34.12 -3.44 42.43
C SER A 194 35.49 -2.95 42.91
N SER A 195 35.47 -2.01 43.86
CA SER A 195 36.66 -1.71 44.66
C SER A 195 36.90 -2.88 45.61
N VAL A 196 37.56 -3.91 45.10
CA VAL A 196 38.18 -4.92 45.95
C VAL A 196 39.39 -4.20 46.57
N PRO A 197 39.40 -3.92 47.90
CA PRO A 197 40.57 -3.33 48.54
C PRO A 197 41.70 -4.35 48.47
N GLY A 198 42.72 -4.08 47.65
CA GLY A 198 43.93 -4.91 47.59
C GLY A 198 44.30 -5.53 46.25
N ALA A 199 43.54 -5.33 45.16
CA ALA A 199 43.97 -5.71 43.85
C ALA A 199 45.02 -4.74 43.31
N VAL A 200 46.24 -5.23 43.10
CA VAL A 200 47.32 -4.51 42.40
C VAL A 200 46.79 -4.22 41.00
N MET A 201 46.69 -2.94 40.61
CA MET A 201 46.33 -2.51 39.28
C MET A 201 47.36 -3.04 38.29
N GLU A 202 47.04 -4.12 37.59
CA GLU A 202 47.68 -4.41 36.32
C GLU A 202 47.13 -3.45 35.25
N ASP A 203 48.01 -2.96 34.42
CA ASP A 203 47.83 -1.91 33.39
C ASP A 203 46.76 -2.25 32.29
N ASN A 204 45.86 -3.19 32.55
CA ASN A 204 44.78 -3.66 31.64
C ASN A 204 43.38 -3.13 31.99
N ASP A 205 43.24 -2.26 33.00
CA ASP A 205 41.95 -1.72 33.47
C ASP A 205 41.40 -0.55 32.62
N ALA A 206 41.85 -0.42 31.36
CA ALA A 206 41.20 0.48 30.40
C ALA A 206 39.77 0.06 30.04
N ASP A 207 39.37 -1.19 30.34
CA ASP A 207 38.08 -1.78 29.92
C ASP A 207 36.99 -1.71 31.04
N ALA A 208 37.40 -1.51 32.33
CA ALA A 208 36.43 -1.35 33.43
C ALA A 208 35.64 -0.02 33.38
N GLY A 209 36.07 0.90 32.54
CA GLY A 209 35.39 2.18 32.27
C GLY A 209 34.38 2.13 31.12
N ALA A 210 34.32 1.02 30.36
CA ALA A 210 33.57 0.92 29.14
C ALA A 210 32.04 0.80 29.33
N ASP A 211 31.58 0.51 30.53
CA ASP A 211 30.16 0.27 30.81
C ASP A 211 29.32 1.55 31.01
N MET A 212 29.94 2.73 31.05
CA MET A 212 29.22 3.98 31.21
C MET A 212 29.85 5.12 30.41
N LEU A 213 29.02 5.73 29.55
CA LEU A 213 29.38 6.92 28.78
C LEU A 213 28.74 8.16 29.40
N VAL A 214 29.51 9.20 29.64
CA VAL A 214 29.00 10.44 30.19
C VAL A 214 29.17 11.57 29.18
N PHE A 215 28.10 12.29 28.91
CA PHE A 215 28.10 13.46 28.07
C PHE A 215 27.52 14.65 28.82
N ALA A 216 28.03 15.83 28.57
CA ALA A 216 27.46 17.05 29.14
C ALA A 216 27.47 18.20 28.13
N GLU A 217 26.51 19.11 28.29
CA GLU A 217 26.63 20.42 27.67
C GLU A 217 27.83 21.17 28.23
N PRO A 218 28.52 22.00 27.42
CA PRO A 218 29.73 22.66 27.83
C PRO A 218 29.62 23.43 29.15
N ILE A 219 28.44 24.01 29.43
CA ILE A 219 28.18 24.77 30.66
C ILE A 219 28.19 23.89 31.92
N HIS A 220 27.86 22.61 31.81
CA HIS A 220 27.78 21.67 32.93
C HIS A 220 28.96 20.70 33.00
N ALA A 221 29.89 20.74 32.05
CA ALA A 221 30.93 19.73 31.90
C ALA A 221 31.82 19.63 33.18
N ALA A 222 32.29 20.76 33.72
CA ALA A 222 33.11 20.77 34.91
C ALA A 222 32.37 20.24 36.15
N GLN A 223 31.09 20.59 36.31
CA GLN A 223 30.26 20.08 37.40
C GLN A 223 30.03 18.57 37.26
N ALA A 224 29.77 18.09 36.00
CA ALA A 224 29.58 16.69 35.72
C ALA A 224 30.85 15.87 36.03
N GLU A 225 32.03 16.34 35.61
CA GLU A 225 33.29 15.68 35.90
C GLU A 225 33.55 15.63 37.42
N HIS A 226 33.26 16.72 38.11
CA HIS A 226 33.45 16.77 39.57
C HIS A 226 32.50 15.81 40.30
N LEU A 227 31.22 15.76 39.95
CA LEU A 227 30.25 14.91 40.66
C LEU A 227 30.36 13.43 40.29
N LEU A 228 30.64 13.13 39.02
CA LEU A 228 30.72 11.76 38.55
C LEU A 228 32.11 11.14 38.63
N GLN A 229 33.13 11.96 38.92
CA GLN A 229 34.55 11.57 39.00
C GLN A 229 35.02 10.80 37.73
N ARG A 230 34.53 11.23 36.58
CA ARG A 230 34.81 10.62 35.27
C ARG A 230 34.99 11.68 34.19
N LYS A 231 35.72 11.32 33.13
CA LYS A 231 35.83 12.18 31.94
C LYS A 231 34.49 12.29 31.26
N VAL A 232 34.15 13.48 30.82
CA VAL A 232 32.87 13.81 30.20
C VAL A 232 33.10 14.18 28.73
N GLY A 233 32.35 13.54 27.84
CA GLY A 233 32.27 13.94 26.44
C GLY A 233 31.41 15.21 26.28
N LEU A 234 31.93 16.20 25.55
CA LEU A 234 31.14 17.40 25.27
C LEU A 234 30.10 17.12 24.20
N LEU A 235 28.84 17.41 24.50
CA LEU A 235 27.74 17.25 23.56
C LEU A 235 26.82 18.48 23.60
N THR A 236 26.85 19.27 22.54
CA THR A 236 26.02 20.48 22.48
C THR A 236 24.55 20.12 22.24
N ARG A 237 23.63 21.02 22.64
CA ARG A 237 22.19 20.91 22.39
C ARG A 237 21.90 20.66 20.89
N THR A 238 22.54 21.38 20.00
CA THR A 238 22.38 21.24 18.55
C THR A 238 22.84 19.87 18.06
N GLN A 239 23.95 19.34 18.56
CA GLN A 239 24.43 18.01 18.20
C GLN A 239 23.43 16.92 18.61
N ARG A 240 22.84 17.05 19.79
CA ARG A 240 21.79 16.15 20.28
C ARG A 240 20.57 16.12 19.35
N TRP A 241 20.14 17.28 18.88
CA TRP A 241 19.00 17.35 17.91
C TRP A 241 19.35 16.75 16.56
N LEU A 242 20.57 16.91 16.10
CA LEU A 242 21.07 16.24 14.90
C LEU A 242 21.02 14.71 15.07
N ASP A 243 21.49 14.22 16.21
CA ASP A 243 21.47 12.78 16.53
C ASP A 243 20.03 12.26 16.64
N ALA A 244 19.14 12.98 17.32
CA ALA A 244 17.71 12.67 17.39
C ALA A 244 17.05 12.62 16.00
N SER A 245 17.39 13.57 15.12
CA SER A 245 16.83 13.60 13.77
C SER A 245 17.22 12.39 12.91
N ARG A 246 18.32 11.71 13.23
CA ARG A 246 18.78 10.47 12.58
C ARG A 246 18.21 9.20 13.21
N SER A 247 17.54 9.35 14.37
CA SER A 247 16.90 8.22 15.04
C SER A 247 15.90 7.52 14.13
N PRO A 248 15.79 6.18 14.21
CA PRO A 248 14.75 5.43 13.51
C PRO A 248 13.35 5.65 14.09
N TRP A 249 13.24 6.30 15.24
CA TRP A 249 11.96 6.62 15.86
C TRP A 249 11.19 7.65 15.04
N ASP A 250 9.89 7.41 14.94
CA ASP A 250 8.92 8.39 14.45
C ASP A 250 7.67 8.31 15.33
N LEU A 251 7.39 9.38 16.03
CA LEU A 251 6.20 9.48 16.89
C LEU A 251 4.93 9.81 16.08
N ALA A 252 5.03 10.08 14.78
CA ALA A 252 3.89 10.32 13.90
C ALA A 252 3.14 9.03 13.56
N GLN A 253 2.64 8.35 14.58
CA GLN A 253 1.94 7.07 14.48
C GLN A 253 0.47 7.18 14.89
N LEU A 254 -0.28 6.10 14.71
CA LEU A 254 -1.68 5.94 15.12
C LEU A 254 -2.57 7.10 14.63
N GLU A 255 -3.07 7.93 15.51
CA GLU A 255 -3.95 9.05 15.16
C GLU A 255 -3.28 10.14 14.31
N LEU A 256 -1.96 10.30 14.39
CA LEU A 256 -1.22 11.27 13.59
C LEU A 256 -0.94 10.78 12.17
N LEU A 257 -1.14 9.49 11.87
CA LEU A 257 -1.02 8.94 10.52
C LEU A 257 -2.02 9.56 9.53
N SER A 258 -3.23 9.90 9.97
CA SER A 258 -4.26 10.51 9.13
C SER A 258 -3.82 11.89 8.61
N SER A 259 -3.14 12.66 9.46
CA SER A 259 -2.54 13.94 9.05
C SER A 259 -1.26 13.74 8.21
N GLY A 260 -0.53 12.63 8.42
CA GLY A 260 0.65 12.26 7.62
C GLY A 260 0.32 11.83 6.19
N ARG A 261 -0.79 11.13 5.96
CA ARG A 261 -1.25 10.77 4.60
C ARG A 261 -1.58 11.99 3.74
N THR A 262 -2.25 12.98 4.30
CA THR A 262 -2.48 14.26 3.60
C THR A 262 -1.18 15.01 3.32
N ARG A 263 -0.19 14.89 4.18
CA ARG A 263 1.15 15.48 3.99
C ARG A 263 1.96 14.75 2.91
N THR A 264 1.93 13.41 2.87
CA THR A 264 2.59 12.63 1.81
C THR A 264 1.90 12.82 0.45
N VAL A 265 0.58 12.92 0.40
CA VAL A 265 -0.15 13.22 -0.84
C VAL A 265 0.15 14.65 -1.32
N LYS A 266 0.23 15.65 -0.42
CA LYS A 266 0.69 17.01 -0.76
C LYS A 266 2.16 17.05 -1.20
N ARG A 267 3.05 16.23 -0.61
CA ARG A 267 4.45 16.07 -1.06
C ARG A 267 4.54 15.42 -2.44
N LEU A 268 3.75 14.37 -2.70
CA LEU A 268 3.68 13.73 -4.01
C LEU A 268 3.10 14.66 -5.08
N SER A 269 2.08 15.48 -4.73
CA SER A 269 1.53 16.50 -5.64
C SER A 269 2.51 17.67 -5.87
N GLY A 270 3.27 18.06 -4.83
CA GLY A 270 4.37 19.03 -4.93
C GLY A 270 5.52 18.49 -5.79
N ALA A 271 5.96 17.25 -5.56
CA ALA A 271 6.98 16.59 -6.36
C ALA A 271 6.52 16.39 -7.82
N GLY A 272 5.26 16.08 -8.05
CA GLY A 272 4.66 16.03 -9.39
C GLY A 272 4.69 17.40 -10.09
N ARG A 273 4.40 18.47 -9.35
CA ARG A 273 4.45 19.84 -9.89
C ARG A 273 5.88 20.31 -10.17
N ASP A 274 6.82 19.94 -9.29
CA ASP A 274 8.25 20.20 -9.49
C ASP A 274 8.82 19.39 -10.67
N LEU A 275 8.38 18.14 -10.84
CA LEU A 275 8.69 17.33 -12.00
C LEU A 275 8.22 18.01 -13.30
N TRP A 276 7.08 18.72 -13.25
CA TRP A 276 6.52 19.46 -14.40
C TRP A 276 7.15 20.83 -14.63
N GLN A 277 7.66 21.50 -13.62
CA GLN A 277 8.16 22.89 -13.74
C GLN A 277 9.68 23.02 -13.76
N SER A 278 10.44 22.04 -13.22
CA SER A 278 11.89 22.17 -13.18
C SER A 278 12.55 21.94 -14.54
N SER A 279 13.53 22.77 -14.85
CA SER A 279 14.30 22.72 -16.12
C SER A 279 15.11 21.44 -16.27
N ALA A 280 15.53 20.82 -15.17
CA ALA A 280 16.34 19.60 -15.15
C ALA A 280 15.59 18.37 -15.70
N TRP A 281 14.26 18.37 -15.65
CA TRP A 281 13.43 17.25 -16.12
C TRP A 281 12.87 17.43 -17.55
N LYS A 282 13.28 18.49 -18.26
CA LYS A 282 12.87 18.71 -19.67
C LYS A 282 13.13 17.48 -20.56
N PRO A 283 14.32 16.84 -20.55
CA PRO A 283 14.58 15.68 -21.41
C PRO A 283 13.68 14.49 -21.06
N ALA A 284 13.40 14.24 -19.79
CA ALA A 284 12.50 13.16 -19.36
C ALA A 284 11.05 13.39 -19.82
N ARG A 285 10.55 14.61 -19.76
CA ARG A 285 9.21 14.98 -20.29
C ARG A 285 9.09 14.75 -21.78
N TRP A 286 10.11 15.18 -22.54
CA TRP A 286 10.17 14.93 -23.99
C TRP A 286 10.22 13.43 -24.28
N GLY A 287 10.96 12.65 -23.46
CA GLY A 287 11.00 11.20 -23.55
C GLY A 287 9.64 10.53 -23.34
N VAL A 288 8.90 10.93 -22.31
CA VAL A 288 7.54 10.45 -22.04
C VAL A 288 6.57 10.85 -23.15
N LEU A 289 6.63 12.09 -23.63
CA LEU A 289 5.80 12.56 -24.73
C LEU A 289 6.07 11.76 -26.01
N LEU A 290 7.32 11.50 -26.32
CA LEU A 290 7.78 10.74 -27.48
C LEU A 290 7.30 9.27 -27.38
N LEU A 291 7.36 8.70 -26.19
CA LEU A 291 6.89 7.33 -25.92
C LEU A 291 5.37 7.21 -26.05
N LEU A 292 4.61 8.19 -25.57
CA LEU A 292 3.16 8.27 -25.75
C LEU A 292 2.81 8.41 -27.24
N LEU A 293 3.52 9.28 -27.96
CA LEU A 293 3.30 9.49 -29.38
C LEU A 293 3.63 8.22 -30.18
N ALA A 294 4.74 7.56 -29.87
CA ALA A 294 5.14 6.30 -30.50
C ALA A 294 4.09 5.18 -30.23
N ASN A 295 3.59 5.11 -29.02
CA ASN A 295 2.52 4.16 -28.66
C ASN A 295 1.22 4.45 -29.45
N LEU A 296 0.83 5.73 -29.54
CA LEU A 296 -0.37 6.15 -30.25
C LEU A 296 -0.26 5.89 -31.76
N VAL A 297 0.90 6.15 -32.34
CA VAL A 297 1.20 5.82 -33.73
C VAL A 297 1.21 4.30 -33.94
N GLY A 298 1.85 3.55 -33.04
CA GLY A 298 1.90 2.09 -33.08
C GLY A 298 0.53 1.46 -33.05
N LEU A 299 -0.35 1.90 -32.16
CA LEU A 299 -1.73 1.45 -32.06
C LEU A 299 -2.54 1.78 -33.32
N ASN A 300 -2.36 2.98 -33.89
CA ASN A 300 -3.02 3.37 -35.13
C ASN A 300 -2.57 2.52 -36.33
N VAL A 301 -1.26 2.29 -36.46
CA VAL A 301 -0.70 1.43 -37.52
C VAL A 301 -1.20 0.00 -37.36
N TRP A 302 -1.27 -0.52 -36.13
CA TRP A 302 -1.80 -1.85 -35.87
C TRP A 302 -3.29 -1.93 -36.23
N ALA A 303 -4.11 -0.96 -35.79
CA ALA A 303 -5.53 -0.90 -36.14
C ALA A 303 -5.76 -0.81 -37.68
N TRP A 304 -4.95 -0.02 -38.36
CA TRP A 304 -5.02 0.07 -39.83
C TRP A 304 -4.64 -1.24 -40.51
N LYS A 305 -3.62 -1.95 -40.01
CA LYS A 305 -3.23 -3.27 -40.52
C LYS A 305 -4.36 -4.29 -40.32
N GLU A 306 -5.02 -4.29 -39.16
CA GLU A 306 -6.14 -5.19 -38.86
C GLU A 306 -7.35 -4.91 -39.77
N GLN A 307 -7.71 -3.63 -39.92
CA GLN A 307 -8.77 -3.23 -40.84
C GLN A 307 -8.47 -3.63 -42.29
N SER A 308 -7.22 -3.45 -42.70
CA SER A 308 -6.81 -3.84 -44.08
C SER A 308 -6.83 -5.36 -44.28
N ALA A 309 -6.52 -6.15 -43.25
CA ALA A 309 -6.63 -7.60 -43.27
C ALA A 309 -8.09 -8.06 -43.40
N LEU A 310 -8.98 -7.49 -42.58
CA LEU A 310 -10.43 -7.76 -42.66
C LEU A 310 -11.03 -7.36 -44.00
N THR A 311 -10.63 -6.23 -44.56
CA THR A 311 -11.09 -5.79 -45.88
C THR A 311 -10.62 -6.73 -46.99
N ARG A 312 -9.37 -7.20 -46.94
CA ARG A 312 -8.86 -8.21 -47.89
C ARG A 312 -9.62 -9.52 -47.80
N GLN A 313 -9.93 -10.00 -46.60
CA GLN A 313 -10.74 -11.22 -46.43
C GLN A 313 -12.14 -11.06 -47.00
N ARG A 314 -12.81 -9.93 -46.73
CA ARG A 314 -14.13 -9.64 -47.29
C ARG A 314 -14.07 -9.58 -48.83
N THR A 315 -13.08 -8.90 -49.37
CA THR A 315 -12.90 -8.83 -50.83
C THR A 315 -12.61 -10.20 -51.44
N ALA A 316 -11.81 -11.03 -50.77
CA ALA A 316 -11.56 -12.41 -51.22
C ALA A 316 -12.83 -13.26 -51.24
N ILE A 317 -13.69 -13.16 -50.22
CA ILE A 317 -14.99 -13.89 -50.18
C ILE A 317 -15.90 -13.42 -51.34
N VAL A 318 -16.00 -12.11 -51.55
CA VAL A 318 -16.81 -11.55 -52.66
C VAL A 318 -16.23 -11.97 -53.99
N SER A 319 -14.94 -11.94 -54.20
CA SER A 319 -14.31 -12.36 -55.45
C SER A 319 -14.52 -13.85 -55.72
N THR A 320 -14.43 -14.70 -54.70
CA THR A 320 -14.69 -16.13 -54.81
C THR A 320 -16.15 -16.38 -55.23
N LEU A 321 -17.10 -15.67 -54.60
CA LEU A 321 -18.52 -15.79 -55.00
C LEU A 321 -18.75 -15.39 -56.47
N THR A 322 -18.24 -14.24 -56.89
CA THR A 322 -18.45 -13.72 -58.26
C THR A 322 -17.70 -14.55 -59.32
N GLN A 323 -16.56 -15.13 -59.00
CA GLN A 323 -15.84 -16.05 -59.91
C GLN A 323 -16.54 -17.39 -60.04
N THR A 324 -17.08 -17.92 -58.95
CA THR A 324 -17.74 -19.23 -58.97
C THR A 324 -19.17 -19.15 -59.51
N PHE A 325 -19.87 -18.04 -59.26
CA PHE A 325 -21.23 -17.81 -59.66
C PHE A 325 -21.43 -16.50 -60.45
N PRO A 326 -21.04 -16.43 -61.71
CA PRO A 326 -21.10 -15.21 -62.52
C PRO A 326 -22.50 -14.59 -62.68
N GLN A 327 -23.54 -15.39 -62.45
CA GLN A 327 -24.93 -14.94 -62.50
C GLN A 327 -25.33 -14.01 -61.36
N VAL A 328 -24.58 -13.94 -60.26
CA VAL A 328 -24.87 -13.07 -59.13
C VAL A 328 -24.34 -11.65 -59.42
N LYS A 329 -25.21 -10.76 -59.91
CA LYS A 329 -24.85 -9.39 -60.30
C LYS A 329 -24.73 -8.41 -59.13
N VAL A 330 -25.41 -8.67 -58.02
CA VAL A 330 -25.41 -7.81 -56.83
C VAL A 330 -25.12 -8.64 -55.61
N VAL A 331 -24.01 -8.32 -54.91
CA VAL A 331 -23.59 -9.00 -53.69
C VAL A 331 -24.01 -8.15 -52.48
N VAL A 332 -24.99 -8.62 -51.71
CA VAL A 332 -25.45 -7.99 -50.47
C VAL A 332 -24.82 -8.68 -49.25
N ASP A 333 -24.88 -10.02 -49.23
CA ASP A 333 -24.31 -10.88 -48.22
C ASP A 333 -23.68 -12.11 -48.87
N ALA A 334 -22.34 -12.03 -49.09
CA ALA A 334 -21.64 -13.05 -49.85
C ALA A 334 -21.73 -14.46 -49.26
N PRO A 335 -21.56 -14.69 -47.93
CA PRO A 335 -21.74 -16.00 -47.31
C PRO A 335 -23.11 -16.60 -47.52
N VAL A 336 -24.18 -15.85 -47.28
CA VAL A 336 -25.57 -16.32 -47.42
C VAL A 336 -25.94 -16.60 -48.87
N GLN A 337 -25.46 -15.75 -49.78
CA GLN A 337 -25.70 -15.94 -51.22
C GLN A 337 -24.95 -17.16 -51.76
N MET A 338 -23.70 -17.40 -51.30
CA MET A 338 -22.92 -18.59 -51.65
C MET A 338 -23.63 -19.87 -51.19
N GLU A 339 -24.12 -19.88 -49.96
CA GLU A 339 -24.87 -21.03 -49.40
C GLU A 339 -26.12 -21.34 -50.24
N ARG A 340 -26.88 -20.31 -50.62
CA ARG A 340 -28.07 -20.48 -51.49
C ARG A 340 -27.71 -21.02 -52.86
N GLN A 341 -26.64 -20.52 -53.50
CA GLN A 341 -26.21 -21.02 -54.82
C GLN A 341 -25.71 -22.46 -54.75
N VAL A 342 -24.97 -22.82 -53.72
CA VAL A 342 -24.53 -24.21 -53.50
C VAL A 342 -25.69 -25.14 -53.23
N ALA A 343 -26.71 -24.69 -52.48
CA ALA A 343 -27.94 -25.46 -52.27
C ALA A 343 -28.72 -25.69 -53.58
N ALA A 344 -28.85 -24.65 -54.42
CA ALA A 344 -29.49 -24.76 -55.73
C ALA A 344 -28.72 -25.71 -56.66
N LEU A 345 -27.39 -25.69 -56.69
CA LEU A 345 -26.55 -26.63 -57.42
C LEU A 345 -26.76 -28.08 -56.97
N ARG A 346 -26.79 -28.30 -55.65
CA ARG A 346 -27.07 -29.63 -55.09
C ARG A 346 -28.45 -30.18 -55.51
N GLN A 347 -29.45 -29.31 -55.46
CA GLN A 347 -30.79 -29.69 -55.97
C GLN A 347 -30.78 -30.04 -57.47
N ALA A 348 -30.08 -29.25 -58.30
CA ALA A 348 -29.99 -29.50 -59.75
C ALA A 348 -29.18 -30.77 -60.06
N THR A 349 -28.23 -31.18 -59.22
CA THR A 349 -27.39 -32.40 -59.41
C THR A 349 -28.01 -33.64 -58.78
N GLY A 350 -29.19 -33.55 -58.17
CA GLY A 350 -29.90 -34.71 -57.60
C GLY A 350 -29.23 -35.29 -56.35
N VAL A 351 -28.26 -34.57 -55.76
CA VAL A 351 -27.62 -34.98 -54.49
C VAL A 351 -28.56 -34.60 -53.34
N SER A 352 -29.24 -35.60 -52.77
CA SER A 352 -30.16 -35.41 -51.65
C SER A 352 -29.39 -34.87 -50.46
N SER A 353 -29.82 -33.75 -49.88
CA SER A 353 -29.32 -33.23 -48.64
C SER A 353 -30.04 -33.91 -47.48
N GLY A 354 -29.37 -34.03 -46.31
CA GLY A 354 -30.03 -34.56 -45.10
C GLY A 354 -31.27 -33.75 -44.64
N ARG A 355 -31.59 -32.65 -45.36
CA ARG A 355 -32.78 -31.81 -45.15
C ARG A 355 -33.93 -32.10 -46.12
N ASP A 356 -33.73 -33.00 -47.07
CA ASP A 356 -34.73 -33.35 -48.05
C ASP A 356 -35.68 -34.41 -47.48
N LEU A 357 -36.93 -34.36 -47.92
CA LEU A 357 -37.98 -35.30 -47.48
C LEU A 357 -37.55 -36.76 -47.65
N GLU A 358 -36.87 -37.05 -48.71
CA GLU A 358 -36.39 -38.40 -49.05
C GLU A 358 -35.40 -38.93 -48.03
N ALA A 359 -34.45 -38.12 -47.62
CA ALA A 359 -33.46 -38.47 -46.59
C ALA A 359 -34.10 -38.66 -45.19
N MET A 360 -35.09 -37.84 -44.87
CA MET A 360 -35.88 -37.95 -43.64
C MET A 360 -36.76 -39.21 -43.65
N LEU A 361 -37.38 -39.53 -44.80
CA LEU A 361 -38.18 -40.75 -44.98
C LEU A 361 -37.27 -42.02 -44.86
N ALA A 362 -36.09 -42.00 -45.44
CA ALA A 362 -35.14 -43.09 -45.34
C ALA A 362 -34.70 -43.33 -43.90
N ALA A 363 -34.38 -42.23 -43.16
CA ALA A 363 -34.04 -42.29 -41.75
C ALA A 363 -35.19 -42.81 -40.89
N LEU A 364 -36.40 -42.34 -41.14
CA LEU A 364 -37.60 -42.85 -40.44
C LEU A 364 -37.88 -44.33 -40.78
N ALA A 365 -37.80 -44.75 -42.04
CA ALA A 365 -37.96 -46.15 -42.43
C ALA A 365 -36.93 -47.09 -41.78
N THR A 366 -35.73 -46.62 -41.52
CA THR A 366 -34.71 -47.40 -40.85
C THR A 366 -34.95 -47.51 -39.31
N ALA A 367 -35.62 -46.52 -38.74
CA ALA A 367 -35.86 -46.45 -37.31
C ALA A 367 -37.25 -46.97 -36.90
N LEU A 368 -38.19 -47.10 -37.86
CA LEU A 368 -39.55 -47.51 -37.56
C LEU A 368 -39.68 -49.05 -37.66
N PRO A 369 -40.42 -49.73 -36.75
CA PRO A 369 -40.77 -51.14 -36.88
C PRO A 369 -41.60 -51.42 -38.13
N PRO A 370 -41.45 -52.62 -38.78
CA PRO A 370 -42.09 -52.91 -40.08
C PRO A 370 -43.61 -52.95 -40.07
N ASP A 371 -44.23 -53.03 -38.90
CA ASP A 371 -45.69 -53.14 -38.75
C ASP A 371 -46.40 -51.79 -38.64
N ARG A 372 -45.65 -50.65 -38.71
CA ARG A 372 -46.23 -49.32 -38.54
C ARG A 372 -46.04 -48.46 -39.76
N SER A 373 -47.12 -47.78 -40.18
CA SER A 373 -47.11 -46.82 -41.28
C SER A 373 -47.71 -45.48 -40.82
N ALA A 374 -47.21 -44.39 -41.37
CA ALA A 374 -47.82 -43.09 -41.16
C ALA A 374 -49.08 -42.93 -42.05
N ASP A 375 -50.13 -42.39 -41.47
CA ASP A 375 -51.40 -42.12 -42.24
C ASP A 375 -51.29 -40.83 -43.06
N GLY A 376 -50.37 -39.91 -42.68
CA GLY A 376 -50.19 -38.67 -43.44
C GLY A 376 -48.82 -38.10 -43.22
N ILE A 377 -48.25 -37.44 -44.24
CA ILE A 377 -46.94 -36.80 -44.23
C ILE A 377 -47.13 -35.36 -44.70
N GLU A 378 -46.64 -34.43 -43.88
CA GLU A 378 -46.55 -33.00 -44.22
C GLU A 378 -45.09 -32.58 -44.16
N PHE A 379 -44.62 -31.90 -45.21
CA PHE A 379 -43.22 -31.38 -45.24
C PHE A 379 -43.26 -29.91 -45.57
N ALA A 380 -42.70 -29.11 -44.67
CA ALA A 380 -42.58 -27.68 -44.86
C ALA A 380 -41.31 -27.15 -44.17
N ALA A 381 -40.62 -26.25 -44.82
CA ALA A 381 -39.43 -25.54 -44.26
C ALA A 381 -38.32 -26.45 -43.69
N GLY A 382 -38.14 -27.67 -44.24
CA GLY A 382 -37.11 -28.61 -43.76
C GLY A 382 -37.50 -29.38 -42.49
N GLU A 383 -38.80 -29.39 -42.16
CA GLU A 383 -39.41 -30.18 -41.10
C GLU A 383 -40.43 -31.13 -41.67
N ALA A 384 -40.33 -32.42 -41.38
CA ALA A 384 -41.27 -33.41 -41.71
C ALA A 384 -42.20 -33.79 -40.58
N ARG A 385 -43.50 -33.80 -40.77
CA ARG A 385 -44.54 -34.16 -39.82
C ARG A 385 -45.24 -35.42 -40.24
N PHE A 386 -45.13 -36.45 -39.38
CA PHE A 386 -45.75 -37.76 -39.68
C PHE A 386 -46.91 -37.97 -38.69
N LYS A 387 -48.09 -38.16 -39.24
CA LYS A 387 -49.36 -38.36 -38.51
C LYS A 387 -49.76 -39.83 -38.48
N GLY A 388 -50.43 -40.26 -37.41
CA GLY A 388 -51.01 -41.58 -37.29
C GLY A 388 -50.08 -42.70 -36.90
N LEU A 389 -48.85 -42.39 -36.45
CA LEU A 389 -47.84 -43.40 -36.09
C LEU A 389 -48.13 -44.14 -34.76
N LYS A 390 -49.16 -43.72 -33.98
CA LYS A 390 -49.63 -44.35 -32.71
C LYS A 390 -48.50 -44.83 -31.81
N LEU A 391 -47.51 -43.96 -31.56
CA LEU A 391 -46.32 -44.23 -30.74
C LEU A 391 -46.70 -44.10 -29.27
N GLN A 392 -46.46 -45.14 -28.46
CA GLN A 392 -46.75 -45.12 -27.02
C GLN A 392 -45.48 -45.36 -26.18
N GLY A 393 -45.28 -44.54 -25.16
CA GLY A 393 -44.31 -44.75 -24.07
C GLY A 393 -42.91 -45.11 -24.51
N ALA A 394 -42.46 -46.34 -24.26
CA ALA A 394 -41.11 -46.80 -24.53
C ALA A 394 -40.72 -46.82 -26.02
N ASP A 395 -41.67 -47.05 -26.92
CA ASP A 395 -41.42 -47.09 -28.37
C ASP A 395 -41.04 -45.69 -28.89
N SER A 396 -41.66 -44.64 -28.39
CA SER A 396 -41.35 -43.27 -28.80
C SER A 396 -39.94 -42.84 -28.34
N ALA A 397 -39.51 -43.25 -27.15
CA ALA A 397 -38.19 -42.91 -26.65
C ALA A 397 -37.05 -43.61 -27.44
N SER A 398 -37.26 -44.89 -27.79
CA SER A 398 -36.29 -45.65 -28.59
C SER A 398 -36.17 -45.10 -30.00
N LEU A 399 -37.29 -44.74 -30.62
CA LEU A 399 -37.34 -44.14 -31.96
C LEU A 399 -36.62 -42.77 -31.99
N ILE A 400 -36.89 -41.92 -31.01
CA ILE A 400 -36.20 -40.62 -30.89
C ILE A 400 -34.68 -40.80 -30.73
N ALA A 401 -34.25 -41.79 -29.94
CA ALA A 401 -32.80 -42.08 -29.75
C ALA A 401 -32.16 -42.57 -31.08
N GLN A 402 -32.81 -43.43 -31.84
CA GLN A 402 -32.31 -43.90 -33.13
C GLN A 402 -32.29 -42.79 -34.19
N LEU A 403 -33.28 -41.94 -34.27
CA LEU A 403 -33.32 -40.82 -35.19
C LEU A 403 -32.27 -39.78 -34.85
N LYS A 404 -31.98 -39.58 -33.54
CA LYS A 404 -30.93 -38.73 -33.07
C LYS A 404 -29.53 -39.27 -33.47
N ALA A 405 -29.32 -40.57 -33.39
CA ALA A 405 -28.09 -41.22 -33.86
C ALA A 405 -27.86 -41.04 -35.37
N LEU A 406 -28.95 -40.94 -36.17
CA LEU A 406 -28.91 -40.70 -37.61
C LEU A 406 -28.76 -39.18 -37.94
N GLY A 407 -28.63 -38.28 -36.97
CA GLY A 407 -28.42 -36.86 -37.16
C GLY A 407 -29.71 -36.04 -37.28
N TYR A 408 -30.83 -36.54 -36.81
CA TYR A 408 -32.12 -35.85 -36.82
C TYR A 408 -32.59 -35.56 -35.39
N SER A 409 -33.23 -34.42 -35.21
CA SER A 409 -33.96 -34.13 -33.99
C SER A 409 -35.42 -34.54 -34.20
N ALA A 410 -35.92 -35.42 -33.32
CA ALA A 410 -37.29 -35.91 -33.37
C ALA A 410 -38.04 -35.52 -32.09
N ARG A 411 -39.31 -35.10 -32.23
CA ARG A 411 -40.20 -34.79 -31.12
C ARG A 411 -41.58 -35.37 -31.43
N VAL A 412 -42.20 -35.97 -30.44
CA VAL A 412 -43.58 -36.50 -30.55
C VAL A 412 -44.51 -35.54 -29.83
N GLU A 413 -45.49 -34.97 -30.54
CA GLU A 413 -46.53 -34.10 -29.98
C GLU A 413 -47.89 -34.74 -30.28
N ALA A 414 -48.53 -35.25 -29.22
CA ALA A 414 -49.76 -36.03 -29.30
C ALA A 414 -49.61 -37.27 -30.20
N ASP A 415 -50.12 -37.26 -31.45
CA ASP A 415 -50.05 -38.35 -32.43
C ASP A 415 -49.24 -37.97 -33.70
N VAL A 416 -48.39 -36.93 -33.57
CA VAL A 416 -47.57 -36.43 -34.66
C VAL A 416 -46.10 -36.51 -34.31
N LEU A 417 -45.30 -37.16 -35.14
CA LEU A 417 -43.85 -37.15 -35.04
C LEU A 417 -43.29 -36.00 -35.91
N LEU A 418 -42.60 -35.07 -35.27
CA LEU A 418 -41.87 -33.99 -35.91
C LEU A 418 -40.42 -34.41 -36.10
N LEU A 419 -39.90 -34.33 -37.31
CA LEU A 419 -38.54 -34.71 -37.65
C LEU A 419 -37.84 -33.55 -38.35
N ARG A 420 -36.64 -33.20 -37.88
CA ARG A 420 -35.82 -32.11 -38.39
C ARG A 420 -34.34 -32.50 -38.40
N ALA A 421 -33.59 -32.08 -39.40
CA ALA A 421 -32.13 -32.28 -39.42
C ALA A 421 -31.44 -31.43 -38.35
N VAL A 422 -30.49 -32.01 -37.61
CA VAL A 422 -29.70 -31.29 -36.61
C VAL A 422 -28.84 -30.23 -37.31
N GLY A 423 -28.91 -28.96 -36.85
CA GLY A 423 -28.21 -27.82 -37.46
C GLY A 423 -29.04 -26.91 -38.35
N SER A 424 -30.36 -27.11 -38.40
CA SER A 424 -31.25 -26.13 -39.01
C SER A 424 -31.54 -24.96 -38.06
N PRO A 425 -31.44 -23.70 -38.52
CA PRO A 425 -31.84 -22.56 -37.67
C PRO A 425 -33.33 -22.68 -37.35
N SER A 426 -33.72 -22.33 -36.12
CA SER A 426 -35.14 -22.16 -35.78
C SER A 426 -35.73 -21.02 -36.58
N PRO A 427 -36.99 -21.11 -36.99
CA PRO A 427 -37.69 -20.04 -37.70
C PRO A 427 -37.78 -18.76 -36.85
#